data_291cd56c124952a5953357473633542d
#
_entry.id   291cd56c124952a5953357473633542d
#
_cell.length_a   1.000
_cell.length_b   1.000
_cell.length_c   1.000
_cell.angle_alpha   90.00
_cell.angle_beta   90.00
_cell.angle_gamma   90.00
#
_symmetry.space_group_name_H-M   'P 1'
#
loop_
_entity.id
_entity.type
_entity.pdbx_description
1 polymer ?
#
loop_
_entity_poly.entity_id
_entity_poly.type
_entity_poly.pdbx_seq_one_letter_code
_entity_poly.pdbx_strand_id
1 'polypeptide(L)'
;MGTISLDPDAVMLSEAVITAEAPPVTVKADTTEYSAAAYPVPEGSMLEDLVKKIPGAEVSDEGKITINGKEIKKIMVDGKEFFSDDPKVSMKNLPANMIEKVKAYDKKSDMARITGIDDGDEEPVLDLTVKKGMKKGWIGNLIAGYGSQDRYEGGVMISRFKDDASLSIIGSANNTNNKGFSEFGDAGQGLGGGNAGSGITTAQSLGVNFAKDTKKLQIGGNVQYGHSDNDARRKTSSETFLGETSSFAQSENFSNRNRHDFRVDFRLEWRPDTLTTIIFRPNGSYSQTESSSRSWSKTENNSHSPVNEKEAASSSKSHNASFNGSLMAFRRLNNKGRNLSLGARFGYSDSESDSYSDSKTEFFEKDSISDISRYTDRNSDIRNWSVSASYTEPVFKNHFLQLRYEFAHRKQLSQSLVYDSINYYPYPEYIERGYDNELSTRVENFYDTHTADVSVRGIHPKMMYSVGVGVTPQSSLSKTTIGPNYKKNLPEQNVLNWAPSVMFRYM
;
A
#
# COMPACT_ATOMS: atom_id res chain seq x y z
N MET A 1 47.18 27.07 -75.68
CA MET A 1 46.80 25.96 -74.74
C MET A 1 45.64 26.44 -73.96
N GLY A 2 44.44 25.80 -74.10
CA GLY A 2 43.23 26.16 -73.35
C GLY A 2 43.21 25.49 -72.03
N THR A 3 42.78 26.21 -71.01
CA THR A 3 42.55 25.69 -69.60
C THR A 3 41.17 25.04 -69.56
N ILE A 4 41.13 23.77 -69.21
CA ILE A 4 39.89 23.04 -68.92
C ILE A 4 39.61 23.20 -67.45
N SER A 5 38.48 23.83 -67.09
CA SER A 5 37.96 23.89 -65.71
C SER A 5 37.01 22.68 -65.50
N LEU A 6 37.31 21.87 -64.52
CA LEU A 6 36.43 20.80 -64.08
C LEU A 6 35.71 21.28 -62.83
N ASP A 7 34.35 21.31 -62.83
CA ASP A 7 33.57 21.52 -61.70
C ASP A 7 33.48 20.19 -60.89
N PRO A 8 33.69 20.20 -59.61
CA PRO A 8 33.53 19.00 -58.81
C PRO A 8 32.06 18.62 -58.78
N ASP A 9 31.71 17.48 -59.35
CA ASP A 9 30.37 16.84 -59.18
C ASP A 9 30.28 16.27 -57.77
N ALA A 10 29.71 17.04 -56.85
CA ALA A 10 29.44 16.60 -55.52
C ALA A 10 28.22 15.68 -55.54
N VAL A 11 28.42 14.37 -55.63
CA VAL A 11 27.38 13.38 -55.34
C VAL A 11 27.06 13.47 -53.86
N MET A 12 25.98 14.13 -53.54
CA MET A 12 25.40 14.04 -52.17
C MET A 12 24.94 12.60 -51.97
N LEU A 13 25.71 11.83 -51.22
CA LEU A 13 25.25 10.55 -50.71
C LEU A 13 24.03 10.82 -49.79
N SER A 14 22.89 10.33 -50.22
CA SER A 14 21.71 10.29 -49.33
C SER A 14 22.10 9.56 -48.05
N GLU A 15 21.82 10.20 -46.94
CA GLU A 15 22.08 9.70 -45.58
C GLU A 15 21.59 8.27 -45.46
N ALA A 16 22.48 7.31 -45.29
CA ALA A 16 22.09 5.93 -45.02
C ALA A 16 21.67 5.87 -43.55
N VAL A 17 20.37 5.96 -43.32
CA VAL A 17 19.78 5.70 -41.98
C VAL A 17 19.91 4.23 -41.69
N ILE A 18 20.94 3.85 -40.94
CA ILE A 18 21.05 2.50 -40.39
C ILE A 18 20.06 2.40 -39.24
N THR A 19 18.88 1.91 -39.51
CA THR A 19 17.92 1.51 -38.46
C THR A 19 18.34 0.15 -37.91
N ALA A 20 19.13 0.16 -36.84
CA ALA A 20 19.34 -1.03 -36.05
C ALA A 20 18.13 -1.23 -35.15
N GLU A 21 17.44 -2.36 -35.26
CA GLU A 21 16.42 -2.74 -34.30
C GLU A 21 17.09 -2.95 -32.92
N ALA A 22 16.58 -2.24 -31.89
CA ALA A 22 17.09 -2.43 -30.55
C ALA A 22 16.75 -3.86 -30.09
N PRO A 23 17.69 -4.54 -29.39
CA PRO A 23 17.41 -5.90 -28.90
C PRO A 23 16.17 -5.90 -28.01
N PRO A 24 15.30 -6.93 -28.08
CA PRO A 24 14.08 -7.04 -27.29
C PRO A 24 14.32 -6.89 -25.79
N VAL A 25 15.40 -7.50 -25.30
CA VAL A 25 15.83 -7.47 -23.90
C VAL A 25 17.31 -7.14 -23.81
N THR A 26 17.67 -6.24 -22.92
CA THR A 26 19.06 -5.90 -22.61
C THR A 26 19.27 -6.03 -21.10
N VAL A 27 20.17 -6.90 -20.67
CA VAL A 27 20.54 -7.05 -19.28
C VAL A 27 21.81 -6.24 -19.02
N LYS A 28 21.74 -5.31 -18.07
CA LYS A 28 22.86 -4.48 -17.59
C LYS A 28 22.98 -4.67 -16.10
N ALA A 29 24.10 -5.22 -15.63
CA ALA A 29 24.43 -5.39 -14.22
C ALA A 29 23.24 -5.73 -13.29
N ASP A 30 22.48 -4.72 -12.87
CA ASP A 30 21.35 -4.77 -11.94
C ASP A 30 19.99 -4.45 -12.60
N THR A 31 19.97 -4.11 -13.90
CA THR A 31 18.77 -3.64 -14.60
C THR A 31 18.48 -4.50 -15.82
N THR A 32 17.24 -4.98 -15.93
CA THR A 32 16.73 -5.60 -17.16
C THR A 32 15.88 -4.57 -17.90
N GLU A 33 16.31 -4.22 -19.12
CA GLU A 33 15.59 -3.29 -20.00
C GLU A 33 14.85 -4.07 -21.10
N TYR A 34 13.58 -3.80 -21.27
CA TYR A 34 12.71 -4.36 -22.31
C TYR A 34 12.34 -3.24 -23.29
N SER A 35 12.53 -3.45 -24.60
CA SER A 35 12.08 -2.53 -25.62
C SER A 35 10.58 -2.70 -25.87
N ALA A 36 9.77 -1.68 -25.64
CA ALA A 36 8.31 -1.78 -25.85
C ALA A 36 7.94 -2.09 -27.30
N ALA A 37 8.76 -1.65 -28.27
CA ALA A 37 8.55 -1.93 -29.69
C ALA A 37 8.63 -3.42 -30.04
N ALA A 38 9.35 -4.22 -29.25
CA ALA A 38 9.49 -5.66 -29.44
C ALA A 38 8.25 -6.45 -28.96
N TYR A 39 7.36 -5.81 -28.21
CA TYR A 39 6.15 -6.44 -27.62
C TYR A 39 4.91 -5.68 -28.08
N PRO A 40 4.49 -5.83 -29.34
CA PRO A 40 3.36 -5.07 -29.88
C PRO A 40 2.05 -5.42 -29.18
N VAL A 41 1.31 -4.39 -28.84
CA VAL A 41 -0.04 -4.47 -28.27
C VAL A 41 -1.03 -3.75 -29.19
N PRO A 42 -2.32 -4.10 -29.16
CA PRO A 42 -3.35 -3.38 -29.92
C PRO A 42 -3.34 -1.88 -29.62
N GLU A 43 -3.82 -1.08 -30.57
CA GLU A 43 -3.99 0.36 -30.35
C GLU A 43 -5.02 0.59 -29.22
N GLY A 44 -4.72 1.54 -28.33
CA GLY A 44 -5.54 1.79 -27.14
C GLY A 44 -5.23 0.91 -25.93
N SER A 45 -4.30 -0.04 -26.03
CA SER A 45 -3.87 -0.89 -24.90
C SER A 45 -3.20 -0.08 -23.81
N MET A 46 -3.35 -0.53 -22.56
CA MET A 46 -2.73 0.03 -21.38
C MET A 46 -1.39 -0.65 -21.07
N LEU A 47 -0.66 -0.09 -20.13
CA LEU A 47 0.62 -0.64 -19.66
C LEU A 47 0.49 -2.10 -19.23
N GLU A 48 -0.61 -2.49 -18.64
CA GLU A 48 -0.89 -3.88 -18.22
C GLU A 48 -0.75 -4.86 -19.39
N ASP A 49 -1.33 -4.53 -20.55
CA ASP A 49 -1.28 -5.37 -21.75
C ASP A 49 0.16 -5.51 -22.27
N LEU A 50 0.95 -4.45 -22.17
CA LEU A 50 2.38 -4.46 -22.52
C LEU A 50 3.17 -5.34 -21.55
N VAL A 51 2.97 -5.15 -20.25
CA VAL A 51 3.71 -5.89 -19.20
C VAL A 51 3.40 -7.38 -19.27
N LYS A 52 2.15 -7.79 -19.51
CA LYS A 52 1.76 -9.20 -19.71
C LYS A 52 2.48 -9.89 -20.88
N LYS A 53 3.01 -9.13 -21.85
CA LYS A 53 3.78 -9.69 -22.98
C LYS A 53 5.28 -9.75 -22.72
N ILE A 54 5.76 -9.12 -21.66
CA ILE A 54 7.19 -9.11 -21.31
C ILE A 54 7.58 -10.49 -20.77
N PRO A 55 8.65 -11.13 -21.27
CA PRO A 55 9.13 -12.39 -20.75
C PRO A 55 9.47 -12.33 -19.26
N GLY A 56 8.98 -13.30 -18.48
CA GLY A 56 9.19 -13.38 -17.04
C GLY A 56 8.31 -12.41 -16.22
N ALA A 57 7.38 -11.70 -16.85
CA ALA A 57 6.40 -10.88 -16.17
C ALA A 57 5.10 -11.67 -15.95
N GLU A 58 4.57 -11.59 -14.74
CA GLU A 58 3.27 -12.13 -14.37
C GLU A 58 2.44 -11.02 -13.73
N VAL A 59 1.18 -10.92 -14.13
CA VAL A 59 0.21 -9.99 -13.54
C VAL A 59 -0.94 -10.82 -13.02
N SER A 60 -1.13 -10.86 -11.70
CA SER A 60 -2.23 -11.61 -11.10
C SER A 60 -3.57 -10.89 -11.33
N ASP A 61 -4.68 -11.61 -11.16
CA ASP A 61 -6.03 -11.04 -11.23
C ASP A 61 -6.25 -9.95 -10.18
N GLU A 62 -5.50 -10.01 -9.08
CA GLU A 62 -5.46 -8.97 -8.04
C GLU A 62 -4.61 -7.76 -8.43
N GLY A 63 -3.93 -7.80 -9.60
CA GLY A 63 -3.09 -6.72 -10.12
C GLY A 63 -1.69 -6.64 -9.52
N LYS A 64 -1.21 -7.67 -8.83
CA LYS A 64 0.19 -7.79 -8.40
C LYS A 64 1.05 -8.08 -9.62
N ILE A 65 2.17 -7.39 -9.71
CA ILE A 65 3.13 -7.54 -10.80
C ILE A 65 4.35 -8.28 -10.25
N THR A 66 4.74 -9.34 -10.91
CA THR A 66 5.98 -10.05 -10.63
C THR A 66 6.84 -10.07 -11.89
N ILE A 67 8.10 -9.69 -11.81
CA ILE A 67 9.05 -9.77 -12.92
C ILE A 67 10.27 -10.56 -12.45
N ASN A 68 10.60 -11.62 -13.18
CA ASN A 68 11.69 -12.53 -12.84
C ASN A 68 11.63 -13.04 -11.38
N GLY A 69 10.42 -13.35 -10.89
CA GLY A 69 10.18 -13.84 -9.54
C GLY A 69 10.19 -12.76 -8.43
N LYS A 70 10.39 -11.48 -8.77
CA LYS A 70 10.35 -10.37 -7.82
C LYS A 70 9.05 -9.57 -7.95
N GLU A 71 8.37 -9.36 -6.85
CA GLU A 71 7.16 -8.53 -6.80
C GLU A 71 7.53 -7.04 -6.90
N ILE A 72 6.99 -6.37 -7.91
CA ILE A 72 7.20 -4.93 -8.14
C ILE A 72 6.38 -4.13 -7.12
N LYS A 73 7.07 -3.30 -6.36
CA LYS A 73 6.46 -2.46 -5.32
C LYS A 73 6.04 -1.08 -5.81
N LYS A 74 6.75 -0.54 -6.81
CA LYS A 74 6.49 0.81 -7.33
C LYS A 74 6.65 0.88 -8.83
N ILE A 75 5.84 1.74 -9.46
CA ILE A 75 6.01 2.12 -10.86
C ILE A 75 6.52 3.56 -10.92
N MET A 76 7.54 3.75 -11.74
CA MET A 76 8.15 5.04 -12.00
C MET A 76 7.99 5.42 -13.47
N VAL A 77 7.90 6.71 -13.75
CA VAL A 77 7.88 7.26 -15.11
C VAL A 77 9.04 8.24 -15.26
N ASP A 78 10.00 7.92 -16.13
CA ASP A 78 11.25 8.66 -16.28
C ASP A 78 11.95 8.93 -14.92
N GLY A 79 12.02 7.91 -14.05
CA GLY A 79 12.66 7.99 -12.74
C GLY A 79 11.85 8.71 -11.64
N LYS A 80 10.62 9.13 -11.92
CA LYS A 80 9.72 9.80 -10.97
C LYS A 80 8.60 8.84 -10.54
N GLU A 81 8.28 8.80 -9.27
CA GLU A 81 7.19 7.98 -8.75
C GLU A 81 5.86 8.43 -9.36
N PHE A 82 5.08 7.48 -9.86
CA PHE A 82 3.78 7.73 -10.47
C PHE A 82 2.70 6.96 -9.71
N PHE A 83 1.81 7.67 -8.98
CA PHE A 83 0.86 7.12 -8.02
C PHE A 83 1.56 6.10 -7.11
N SER A 84 2.50 6.58 -6.33
CA SER A 84 3.68 5.92 -5.77
C SER A 84 3.47 4.59 -5.05
N ASP A 85 2.29 4.35 -4.47
CA ASP A 85 2.06 3.18 -3.62
C ASP A 85 1.08 2.17 -4.24
N ASP A 86 0.58 2.44 -5.47
CA ASP A 86 -0.33 1.54 -6.14
C ASP A 86 0.06 1.29 -7.60
N PRO A 87 0.85 0.23 -7.86
CA PRO A 87 1.22 -0.17 -9.21
C PRO A 87 0.02 -0.41 -10.15
N LYS A 88 -1.14 -0.82 -9.61
CA LYS A 88 -2.36 -1.08 -10.39
C LYS A 88 -2.87 0.18 -11.08
N VAL A 89 -2.82 1.34 -10.39
CA VAL A 89 -3.23 2.62 -10.98
C VAL A 89 -2.43 2.90 -12.24
N SER A 90 -1.12 2.74 -12.17
CA SER A 90 -0.22 2.95 -13.30
C SER A 90 -0.48 1.95 -14.42
N MET A 91 -0.69 0.67 -14.09
CA MET A 91 -0.92 -0.40 -15.05
C MET A 91 -2.19 -0.18 -15.87
N LYS A 92 -3.27 0.24 -15.25
CA LYS A 92 -4.58 0.40 -15.88
C LYS A 92 -4.77 1.75 -16.59
N ASN A 93 -3.92 2.72 -16.30
CA ASN A 93 -4.15 4.10 -16.78
C ASN A 93 -3.04 4.66 -17.66
N LEU A 94 -1.83 4.09 -17.68
CA LEU A 94 -0.80 4.53 -18.59
C LEU A 94 -0.96 3.86 -19.95
N PRO A 95 -1.13 4.62 -21.05
CA PRO A 95 -1.21 4.05 -22.40
C PRO A 95 0.11 3.39 -22.80
N ALA A 96 0.06 2.16 -23.30
CA ALA A 96 1.23 1.41 -23.72
C ALA A 96 2.00 2.11 -24.86
N ASN A 97 1.29 2.83 -25.75
CA ASN A 97 1.88 3.52 -26.90
C ASN A 97 2.83 4.66 -26.53
N MET A 98 2.78 5.19 -25.31
CA MET A 98 3.70 6.22 -24.83
C MET A 98 5.04 5.66 -24.34
N ILE A 99 5.13 4.36 -24.09
CA ILE A 99 6.29 3.73 -23.50
C ILE A 99 7.32 3.37 -24.57
N GLU A 100 8.56 3.77 -24.36
CA GLU A 100 9.73 3.40 -25.19
C GLU A 100 10.40 2.15 -24.64
N LYS A 101 10.63 2.13 -23.29
CA LYS A 101 11.29 1.04 -22.59
C LYS A 101 10.67 0.80 -21.24
N VAL A 102 10.69 -0.44 -20.83
CA VAL A 102 10.34 -0.88 -19.47
C VAL A 102 11.61 -1.39 -18.81
N LYS A 103 11.98 -0.83 -17.66
CA LYS A 103 13.18 -1.21 -16.89
C LYS A 103 12.77 -1.81 -15.57
N ALA A 104 13.21 -3.02 -15.28
CA ALA A 104 13.05 -3.67 -14.00
C ALA A 104 14.37 -3.72 -13.26
N TYR A 105 14.44 -3.18 -12.07
CA TYR A 105 15.64 -3.18 -11.22
C TYR A 105 15.30 -3.01 -9.75
N ASP A 106 16.27 -3.36 -8.89
CA ASP A 106 16.17 -3.11 -7.46
C ASP A 106 16.67 -1.69 -7.15
N LYS A 107 15.73 -0.81 -6.78
CA LYS A 107 16.04 0.58 -6.40
C LYS A 107 16.65 0.60 -5.02
N LYS A 108 17.84 1.14 -4.91
CA LYS A 108 18.55 1.32 -3.64
C LYS A 108 17.80 2.27 -2.71
N SER A 109 17.94 2.06 -1.41
CA SER A 109 17.43 2.97 -0.38
C SER A 109 17.93 4.39 -0.61
N ASP A 110 17.22 5.40 -0.07
CA ASP A 110 17.70 6.78 -0.14
C ASP A 110 19.04 6.95 0.58
N MET A 111 19.27 6.21 1.66
CA MET A 111 20.55 6.21 2.38
C MET A 111 21.67 5.71 1.47
N ALA A 112 21.52 4.54 0.85
CA ALA A 112 22.52 3.96 -0.05
C ALA A 112 22.77 4.86 -1.26
N ARG A 113 21.72 5.43 -1.85
CA ARG A 113 21.81 6.35 -3.00
C ARG A 113 22.58 7.64 -2.68
N ILE A 114 22.37 8.23 -1.50
CA ILE A 114 22.97 9.51 -1.12
C ILE A 114 24.37 9.32 -0.57
N THR A 115 24.57 8.31 0.28
CA THR A 115 25.87 8.07 0.91
C THR A 115 26.85 7.34 0.01
N GLY A 116 26.34 6.63 -1.01
CA GLY A 116 27.13 5.72 -1.86
C GLY A 116 27.51 4.42 -1.17
N ILE A 117 27.01 4.17 0.03
CA ILE A 117 27.25 2.98 0.82
C ILE A 117 25.99 2.12 0.79
N ASP A 118 26.07 0.98 0.14
CA ASP A 118 24.95 0.04 0.03
C ASP A 118 24.59 -0.50 1.41
N ASP A 119 23.33 -0.38 1.80
CA ASP A 119 22.80 -0.82 3.10
C ASP A 119 22.08 -2.17 2.99
N GLY A 120 21.95 -2.69 1.76
CA GLY A 120 21.25 -3.94 1.47
C GLY A 120 19.73 -3.80 1.44
N ASP A 121 19.21 -2.59 1.63
CA ASP A 121 17.79 -2.28 1.52
C ASP A 121 17.48 -1.81 0.09
N GLU A 122 16.83 -2.68 -0.66
CA GLU A 122 16.51 -2.48 -2.06
C GLU A 122 15.03 -2.79 -2.30
N GLU A 123 14.40 -2.00 -3.17
CA GLU A 123 12.99 -2.15 -3.52
C GLU A 123 12.85 -2.44 -5.02
N PRO A 124 12.23 -3.59 -5.42
CA PRO A 124 11.99 -3.88 -6.83
C PRO A 124 11.03 -2.85 -7.44
N VAL A 125 11.47 -2.18 -8.50
CA VAL A 125 10.70 -1.16 -9.19
C VAL A 125 10.64 -1.40 -10.69
N LEU A 126 9.57 -0.88 -11.31
CA LEU A 126 9.40 -0.83 -12.74
C LEU A 126 9.49 0.63 -13.18
N ASP A 127 10.53 1.01 -13.92
CA ASP A 127 10.72 2.37 -14.43
C ASP A 127 10.42 2.41 -15.94
N LEU A 128 9.47 3.24 -16.30
CA LEU A 128 8.97 3.41 -17.66
C LEU A 128 9.64 4.59 -18.30
N THR A 129 10.36 4.36 -19.40
CA THR A 129 10.91 5.44 -20.21
C THR A 129 9.87 5.88 -21.23
N VAL A 130 9.49 7.16 -21.21
CA VAL A 130 8.55 7.76 -22.15
C VAL A 130 9.24 8.09 -23.48
N LYS A 131 8.57 7.82 -24.60
CA LYS A 131 9.07 8.19 -25.95
C LYS A 131 9.41 9.68 -26.03
N LYS A 132 10.51 10.01 -26.68
CA LYS A 132 11.04 11.39 -26.76
C LYS A 132 10.01 12.41 -27.21
N GLY A 133 9.16 12.09 -28.20
CA GLY A 133 8.11 12.98 -28.69
C GLY A 133 6.94 13.20 -27.72
N MET A 134 6.80 12.37 -26.68
CA MET A 134 5.71 12.42 -25.71
C MET A 134 6.13 13.00 -24.34
N LYS A 135 7.40 13.42 -24.19
CA LYS A 135 7.90 14.06 -22.95
C LYS A 135 7.43 15.50 -22.75
N LYS A 136 6.87 16.11 -23.79
CA LYS A 136 6.28 17.45 -23.76
C LYS A 136 4.92 17.39 -24.45
N GLY A 137 3.86 17.63 -23.70
CA GLY A 137 2.53 17.61 -24.27
C GLY A 137 1.44 17.15 -23.32
N TRP A 138 0.29 16.92 -23.88
CA TRP A 138 -0.86 16.36 -23.21
C TRP A 138 -1.10 14.95 -23.72
N ILE A 139 -1.41 14.06 -22.80
CA ILE A 139 -1.84 12.70 -23.10
C ILE A 139 -3.16 12.50 -22.37
N GLY A 140 -4.15 11.94 -23.05
CA GLY A 140 -5.45 11.69 -22.47
C GLY A 140 -6.02 10.37 -22.92
N ASN A 141 -6.83 9.76 -22.07
CA ASN A 141 -7.64 8.60 -22.34
C ASN A 141 -9.04 8.83 -21.80
N LEU A 142 -10.04 8.44 -22.57
CA LEU A 142 -11.45 8.50 -22.21
C LEU A 142 -12.07 7.13 -22.50
N ILE A 143 -12.74 6.58 -21.48
CA ILE A 143 -13.48 5.34 -21.59
C ILE A 143 -14.94 5.66 -21.24
N ALA A 144 -15.88 5.20 -22.01
CA ALA A 144 -17.30 5.28 -21.70
C ALA A 144 -18.02 4.03 -22.22
N GLY A 145 -18.82 3.43 -21.39
CA GLY A 145 -19.62 2.26 -21.70
C GLY A 145 -20.99 2.31 -21.03
N TYR A 146 -22.01 1.83 -21.74
CA TYR A 146 -23.35 1.64 -21.19
C TYR A 146 -23.86 0.25 -21.61
N GLY A 147 -24.40 -0.48 -20.67
CA GLY A 147 -24.83 -1.86 -20.85
C GLY A 147 -26.29 -2.09 -20.47
N SER A 148 -26.75 -3.31 -20.58
CA SER A 148 -28.09 -3.75 -20.13
C SER A 148 -28.17 -3.60 -18.58
N GLN A 149 -29.40 -3.51 -18.07
CA GLN A 149 -29.69 -3.36 -16.62
C GLN A 149 -29.05 -2.12 -15.98
N ASP A 150 -29.03 -1.00 -16.70
CA ASP A 150 -28.50 0.29 -16.28
C ASP A 150 -27.02 0.23 -15.84
N ARG A 151 -26.23 -0.71 -16.44
CA ARG A 151 -24.80 -0.78 -16.21
C ARG A 151 -24.09 0.32 -16.97
N TYR A 152 -23.20 1.02 -16.29
CA TYR A 152 -22.38 2.05 -16.89
C TYR A 152 -20.93 1.97 -16.40
N GLU A 153 -20.03 2.45 -17.23
CA GLU A 153 -18.62 2.64 -16.91
C GLU A 153 -18.12 3.90 -17.61
N GLY A 154 -17.49 4.78 -16.87
CA GLY A 154 -16.85 5.98 -17.36
C GLY A 154 -15.50 6.20 -16.69
N GLY A 155 -14.50 6.56 -17.49
CA GLY A 155 -13.16 6.84 -16.99
C GLY A 155 -12.48 7.90 -17.84
N VAL A 156 -11.74 8.78 -17.18
CA VAL A 156 -10.93 9.81 -17.82
C VAL A 156 -9.55 9.88 -17.18
N MET A 157 -8.51 9.94 -17.99
CA MET A 157 -7.16 10.29 -17.59
C MET A 157 -6.66 11.43 -18.46
N ILE A 158 -6.10 12.45 -17.84
CA ILE A 158 -5.44 13.56 -18.52
C ILE A 158 -4.10 13.77 -17.83
N SER A 159 -3.01 13.69 -18.59
CA SER A 159 -1.66 13.90 -18.10
C SER A 159 -0.97 14.97 -18.94
N ARG A 160 -0.30 15.90 -18.26
CA ARG A 160 0.58 16.89 -18.86
C ARG A 160 2.03 16.62 -18.47
N PHE A 161 2.87 16.44 -19.46
CA PHE A 161 4.31 16.30 -19.27
C PHE A 161 5.02 17.55 -19.77
N LYS A 162 6.02 18.02 -19.02
CA LYS A 162 6.88 19.13 -19.37
C LYS A 162 8.25 18.88 -18.74
N ASP A 163 9.20 18.36 -19.52
CA ASP A 163 10.59 18.03 -19.13
C ASP A 163 10.79 17.64 -17.63
N ASP A 164 10.81 18.65 -16.77
CA ASP A 164 11.07 18.54 -15.33
C ASP A 164 9.81 18.35 -14.47
N ALA A 165 8.62 18.45 -15.07
CA ALA A 165 7.35 18.40 -14.35
C ALA A 165 6.32 17.49 -15.03
N SER A 166 5.48 16.85 -14.23
CA SER A 166 4.30 16.13 -14.69
C SER A 166 3.10 16.39 -13.76
N LEU A 167 1.92 16.43 -14.36
CA LEU A 167 0.64 16.52 -13.67
C LEU A 167 -0.32 15.53 -14.35
N SER A 168 -0.93 14.66 -13.57
CA SER A 168 -1.93 13.71 -14.05
C SER A 168 -3.18 13.80 -13.20
N ILE A 169 -4.33 13.81 -13.86
CA ILE A 169 -5.66 13.77 -13.24
C ILE A 169 -6.37 12.54 -13.79
N ILE A 170 -6.94 11.77 -12.92
CA ILE A 170 -7.64 10.54 -13.23
C ILE A 170 -9.00 10.57 -12.55
N GLY A 171 -10.07 10.19 -13.24
CA GLY A 171 -11.42 10.08 -12.69
C GLY A 171 -12.15 8.86 -13.23
N SER A 172 -12.91 8.15 -12.41
CA SER A 172 -13.80 7.08 -12.87
C SER A 172 -15.11 7.00 -12.09
N ALA A 173 -16.13 6.47 -12.77
CA ALA A 173 -17.40 6.14 -12.15
C ALA A 173 -17.99 4.93 -12.88
N ASN A 174 -18.45 3.92 -12.14
CA ASN A 174 -19.04 2.72 -12.69
C ASN A 174 -19.95 2.00 -11.69
N ASN A 175 -20.79 1.08 -12.20
CA ASN A 175 -21.54 0.11 -11.41
C ASN A 175 -21.39 -1.31 -11.99
N THR A 176 -20.27 -1.59 -12.61
CA THR A 176 -19.93 -2.87 -13.27
C THR A 176 -19.07 -3.77 -12.39
N ASN A 177 -18.96 -3.49 -11.09
CA ASN A 177 -18.03 -4.13 -10.14
C ASN A 177 -16.55 -3.88 -10.48
N ASN A 178 -16.26 -2.96 -11.40
CA ASN A 178 -14.94 -2.50 -11.65
C ASN A 178 -14.61 -1.45 -10.57
N LYS A 179 -13.64 -1.71 -9.72
CA LYS A 179 -13.29 -0.82 -8.62
C LYS A 179 -12.48 0.42 -9.07
N GLY A 180 -12.62 0.80 -10.32
CA GLY A 180 -12.02 2.00 -10.87
C GLY A 180 -10.55 1.84 -11.22
N PHE A 181 -9.74 2.88 -10.99
CA PHE A 181 -8.34 2.91 -11.38
C PHE A 181 -7.49 1.82 -10.80
N SER A 182 -7.72 1.51 -9.70
CA SER A 182 -7.37 0.38 -8.90
C SER A 182 -8.43 0.36 -7.84
N GLU A 183 -8.64 -0.75 -7.31
CA GLU A 183 -9.18 -0.82 -5.98
C GLU A 183 -8.37 0.15 -5.14
N PHE A 184 -8.97 1.30 -4.78
CA PHE A 184 -8.32 2.26 -3.89
C PHE A 184 -7.79 1.50 -2.69
N GLY A 185 -6.54 1.15 -2.85
CA GLY A 185 -5.70 0.33 -2.02
C GLY A 185 -6.36 -0.85 -1.38
N ASP A 186 -5.78 -1.96 -1.63
CA ASP A 186 -5.74 -3.09 -0.70
C ASP A 186 -5.13 -2.70 0.67
N ALA A 187 -5.40 -1.52 1.17
CA ALA A 187 -5.36 -1.22 2.60
C ALA A 187 -6.42 -2.04 3.35
N GLY A 188 -7.20 -2.81 2.62
CA GLY A 188 -8.10 -3.83 3.08
C GLY A 188 -7.53 -5.23 3.17
N GLN A 189 -6.24 -5.46 3.10
CA GLN A 189 -5.66 -6.76 3.48
C GLN A 189 -5.88 -7.11 4.96
N GLY A 190 -6.49 -6.22 5.73
CA GLY A 190 -6.89 -6.50 7.11
C GLY A 190 -8.38 -6.72 7.35
N LEU A 191 -9.23 -6.48 6.38
CA LEU A 191 -10.68 -6.64 6.53
C LEU A 191 -11.18 -7.75 5.60
N GLY A 192 -11.04 -8.98 6.08
CA GLY A 192 -11.67 -10.19 5.63
C GLY A 192 -11.86 -10.27 4.13
N GLY A 193 -11.10 -11.15 3.47
CA GLY A 193 -11.27 -11.46 2.07
C GLY A 193 -12.74 -11.72 1.72
N GLY A 194 -13.49 -10.66 1.56
CA GLY A 194 -14.80 -10.69 0.93
C GLY A 194 -14.56 -10.90 -0.53
N ASN A 195 -14.95 -12.05 -1.04
CA ASN A 195 -14.97 -12.35 -2.47
C ASN A 195 -15.35 -11.10 -3.25
N ALA A 196 -14.43 -10.60 -4.07
CA ALA A 196 -14.64 -9.53 -5.04
C ALA A 196 -15.65 -9.95 -6.12
N GLY A 197 -16.75 -10.55 -5.76
CA GLY A 197 -17.73 -11.12 -6.69
C GLY A 197 -19.13 -11.23 -6.13
N SER A 198 -19.37 -10.89 -4.86
CA SER A 198 -20.75 -10.94 -4.34
C SER A 198 -21.38 -9.56 -4.39
N GLY A 199 -22.47 -9.45 -5.15
CA GLY A 199 -23.29 -8.26 -5.20
C GLY A 199 -22.92 -7.27 -6.32
N ILE A 200 -23.47 -6.07 -6.21
CA ILE A 200 -23.30 -4.98 -7.15
C ILE A 200 -22.56 -3.86 -6.43
N THR A 201 -21.45 -3.44 -7.01
CA THR A 201 -20.66 -2.32 -6.50
C THR A 201 -20.77 -1.14 -7.45
N THR A 202 -21.21 -0.01 -6.92
CA THR A 202 -21.08 1.31 -7.54
C THR A 202 -19.84 1.97 -7.00
N ALA A 203 -18.94 2.39 -7.87
CA ALA A 203 -17.66 2.98 -7.47
C ALA A 203 -17.40 4.29 -8.20
N GLN A 204 -16.82 5.26 -7.49
CA GLN A 204 -16.37 6.54 -8.01
C GLN A 204 -14.98 6.83 -7.47
N SER A 205 -14.11 7.40 -8.30
CA SER A 205 -12.77 7.75 -7.85
C SER A 205 -12.21 8.97 -8.56
N LEU A 206 -11.37 9.71 -7.86
CA LEU A 206 -10.64 10.86 -8.38
C LEU A 206 -9.21 10.83 -7.82
N GLY A 207 -8.22 10.95 -8.70
CA GLY A 207 -6.82 10.99 -8.34
C GLY A 207 -6.10 12.13 -9.05
N VAL A 208 -5.18 12.77 -8.33
CA VAL A 208 -4.27 13.78 -8.85
C VAL A 208 -2.86 13.39 -8.48
N ASN A 209 -1.97 13.28 -9.45
CA ASN A 209 -0.55 13.05 -9.23
C ASN A 209 0.25 14.20 -9.83
N PHE A 210 1.27 14.65 -9.13
CA PHE A 210 2.20 15.62 -9.66
C PHE A 210 3.66 15.28 -9.29
N ALA A 211 4.60 15.66 -10.14
CA ALA A 211 6.01 15.57 -9.84
C ALA A 211 6.75 16.73 -10.51
N LYS A 212 7.76 17.26 -9.82
CA LYS A 212 8.70 18.25 -10.35
C LYS A 212 10.09 17.93 -9.84
N ASP A 213 11.06 17.92 -10.76
CA ASP A 213 12.45 17.61 -10.45
C ASP A 213 13.37 18.71 -11.02
N THR A 214 14.03 19.40 -10.12
CA THR A 214 15.06 20.40 -10.44
C THR A 214 16.38 19.97 -9.80
N LYS A 215 17.47 20.60 -10.17
CA LYS A 215 18.81 20.28 -9.60
C LYS A 215 18.85 20.34 -8.07
N LYS A 216 18.05 21.25 -7.45
CA LYS A 216 18.08 21.47 -6.00
C LYS A 216 16.85 20.96 -5.26
N LEU A 217 15.74 20.75 -5.98
CA LEU A 217 14.47 20.39 -5.37
C LEU A 217 13.75 19.35 -6.21
N GLN A 218 13.45 18.22 -5.61
CA GLN A 218 12.53 17.23 -6.15
C GLN A 218 11.29 17.23 -5.25
N ILE A 219 10.13 17.43 -5.84
CA ILE A 219 8.84 17.36 -5.13
C ILE A 219 7.88 16.53 -5.96
N GLY A 220 7.12 15.68 -5.32
CA GLY A 220 6.08 14.89 -5.96
C GLY A 220 5.09 14.39 -4.95
N GLY A 221 3.96 13.94 -5.43
CA GLY A 221 2.95 13.38 -4.58
C GLY A 221 1.66 13.10 -5.33
N ASN A 222 0.75 12.48 -4.60
CA ASN A 222 -0.58 12.21 -5.10
C ASN A 222 -1.64 12.47 -4.02
N VAL A 223 -2.83 12.79 -4.50
CA VAL A 223 -4.05 12.89 -3.70
C VAL A 223 -5.09 12.01 -4.37
N GLN A 224 -5.76 11.19 -3.60
CA GLN A 224 -6.73 10.24 -4.10
C GLN A 224 -7.99 10.27 -3.24
N TYR A 225 -9.14 10.19 -3.88
CA TYR A 225 -10.45 10.03 -3.27
C TYR A 225 -11.17 8.86 -3.93
N GLY A 226 -11.81 8.03 -3.15
CA GLY A 226 -12.65 6.93 -3.59
C GLY A 226 -13.94 6.87 -2.81
N HIS A 227 -15.01 6.52 -3.51
CA HIS A 227 -16.29 6.17 -2.93
C HIS A 227 -16.75 4.85 -3.53
N SER A 228 -17.27 3.97 -2.68
CA SER A 228 -17.89 2.72 -3.13
C SER A 228 -19.13 2.39 -2.31
N ASP A 229 -20.16 1.92 -2.99
CA ASP A 229 -21.37 1.38 -2.41
C ASP A 229 -21.59 -0.03 -2.95
N ASN A 230 -21.66 -1.02 -2.06
CA ASN A 230 -21.81 -2.43 -2.40
C ASN A 230 -23.05 -3.02 -1.76
N ASP A 231 -23.94 -3.53 -2.60
CA ASP A 231 -25.10 -4.31 -2.23
C ASP A 231 -24.88 -5.79 -2.54
N ALA A 232 -24.94 -6.63 -1.53
CA ALA A 232 -24.74 -8.07 -1.72
C ALA A 232 -25.86 -8.90 -1.10
N ARG A 233 -26.24 -9.95 -1.81
CA ARG A 233 -27.15 -10.99 -1.34
C ARG A 233 -26.49 -12.34 -1.52
N ARG A 234 -26.42 -13.12 -0.44
CA ARG A 234 -25.86 -14.47 -0.46
C ARG A 234 -26.88 -15.45 0.09
N LYS A 235 -27.09 -16.54 -0.65
CA LYS A 235 -27.82 -17.72 -0.20
C LYS A 235 -26.85 -18.88 -0.15
N THR A 236 -26.82 -19.60 0.97
CA THR A 236 -25.97 -20.78 1.15
C THR A 236 -26.84 -21.93 1.62
N SER A 237 -26.64 -23.10 1.01
CA SER A 237 -27.19 -24.37 1.47
C SER A 237 -26.03 -25.34 1.63
N SER A 238 -25.91 -25.99 2.77
CA SER A 238 -24.83 -26.92 3.06
C SER A 238 -25.37 -28.16 3.81
N GLU A 239 -24.75 -29.28 3.52
CA GLU A 239 -24.91 -30.52 4.26
C GLU A 239 -23.59 -30.87 4.95
N THR A 240 -23.65 -31.16 6.23
CA THR A 240 -22.49 -31.59 7.01
C THR A 240 -22.68 -33.02 7.44
N PHE A 241 -21.80 -33.91 7.01
CA PHE A 241 -21.80 -35.32 7.36
C PHE A 241 -21.19 -35.54 8.73
N LEU A 242 -21.94 -36.09 9.65
CA LEU A 242 -21.57 -36.36 11.06
C LEU A 242 -21.58 -37.87 11.34
N GLY A 243 -20.73 -38.62 10.62
CA GLY A 243 -20.71 -40.06 10.65
C GLY A 243 -21.92 -40.67 9.92
N GLU A 244 -22.82 -41.33 10.61
CA GLU A 244 -24.05 -41.94 10.04
C GLU A 244 -25.22 -40.96 9.91
N THR A 245 -25.04 -39.72 10.36
CA THR A 245 -26.05 -38.67 10.33
C THR A 245 -25.61 -37.45 9.54
N SER A 246 -26.56 -36.66 9.06
CA SER A 246 -26.29 -35.39 8.37
C SER A 246 -26.97 -34.25 9.09
N SER A 247 -26.39 -33.05 9.00
CA SER A 247 -27.01 -31.80 9.38
C SER A 247 -27.12 -30.88 8.18
N PHE A 248 -28.28 -30.31 7.96
CA PHE A 248 -28.55 -29.40 6.82
C PHE A 248 -28.65 -27.98 7.35
N ALA A 249 -27.92 -27.07 6.72
CA ALA A 249 -27.99 -25.67 7.06
C ALA A 249 -28.30 -24.83 5.82
N GLN A 250 -29.25 -23.91 5.98
CA GLN A 250 -29.60 -22.90 4.99
C GLN A 250 -29.39 -21.53 5.58
N SER A 251 -28.86 -20.60 4.80
CA SER A 251 -28.74 -19.21 5.23
C SER A 251 -28.94 -18.24 4.08
N GLU A 252 -29.47 -17.09 4.41
CA GLU A 252 -29.60 -15.95 3.53
C GLU A 252 -29.04 -14.73 4.25
N ASN A 253 -28.17 -13.99 3.54
CA ASN A 253 -27.55 -12.77 4.06
C ASN A 253 -27.69 -11.64 3.03
N PHE A 254 -28.17 -10.50 3.50
CA PHE A 254 -28.18 -9.23 2.78
C PHE A 254 -27.20 -8.30 3.45
N SER A 255 -26.34 -7.65 2.71
CA SER A 255 -25.42 -6.65 3.24
C SER A 255 -25.29 -5.47 2.29
N ASN A 256 -25.25 -4.28 2.87
CA ASN A 256 -24.87 -3.03 2.21
C ASN A 256 -23.62 -2.49 2.88
N ARG A 257 -22.68 -1.97 2.10
CA ARG A 257 -21.48 -1.31 2.57
C ARG A 257 -21.20 -0.06 1.75
N ASN A 258 -21.24 1.08 2.40
CA ASN A 258 -20.87 2.38 1.85
C ASN A 258 -19.51 2.79 2.42
N ARG A 259 -18.57 3.19 1.55
CA ARG A 259 -17.21 3.55 1.95
C ARG A 259 -16.70 4.77 1.21
N HIS A 260 -16.07 5.68 1.95
CA HIS A 260 -15.30 6.81 1.46
C HIS A 260 -13.85 6.67 1.90
N ASP A 261 -12.93 6.86 0.97
CA ASP A 261 -11.48 6.81 1.20
C ASP A 261 -10.83 8.08 0.67
N PHE A 262 -9.94 8.66 1.46
CA PHE A 262 -9.09 9.77 1.06
C PHE A 262 -7.65 9.45 1.41
N ARG A 263 -6.72 9.69 0.48
CA ARG A 263 -5.28 9.48 0.66
C ARG A 263 -4.47 10.62 0.13
N VAL A 264 -3.36 10.86 0.78
CA VAL A 264 -2.38 11.88 0.42
C VAL A 264 -0.99 11.31 0.66
N ASP A 265 -0.14 11.38 -0.36
CA ASP A 265 1.27 11.03 -0.29
C ASP A 265 2.10 12.15 -0.88
N PHE A 266 3.14 12.57 -0.18
CA PHE A 266 4.10 13.55 -0.66
C PHE A 266 5.53 13.10 -0.43
N ARG A 267 6.42 13.50 -1.34
CA ARG A 267 7.85 13.41 -1.21
C ARG A 267 8.48 14.75 -1.55
N LEU A 268 9.30 15.25 -0.68
CA LEU A 268 10.15 16.40 -0.91
C LEU A 268 11.59 15.98 -0.66
N GLU A 269 12.47 16.18 -1.66
CA GLU A 269 13.90 16.03 -1.54
C GLU A 269 14.55 17.37 -1.86
N TRP A 270 15.19 17.96 -0.87
CA TRP A 270 15.87 19.24 -0.99
C TRP A 270 17.38 19.07 -0.86
N ARG A 271 18.11 19.61 -1.83
CA ARG A 271 19.57 19.60 -1.91
C ARG A 271 20.08 21.04 -1.82
N PRO A 272 20.23 21.61 -0.61
CA PRO A 272 20.71 22.99 -0.43
C PRO A 272 22.11 23.19 -1.00
N ASP A 273 22.95 22.18 -0.87
CA ASP A 273 24.30 22.11 -1.44
C ASP A 273 24.62 20.70 -1.96
N THR A 274 25.84 20.49 -2.47
CA THR A 274 26.27 19.21 -3.05
C THR A 274 26.57 18.12 -2.03
N LEU A 275 26.62 18.47 -0.74
CA LEU A 275 26.96 17.56 0.37
C LEU A 275 25.76 17.22 1.25
N THR A 276 24.71 18.03 1.19
CA THR A 276 23.54 17.89 2.07
C THR A 276 22.31 17.52 1.26
N THR A 277 21.57 16.53 1.75
CA THR A 277 20.25 16.15 1.21
C THR A 277 19.28 15.99 2.35
N ILE A 278 18.12 16.63 2.22
CA ILE A 278 17.03 16.54 3.20
C ILE A 278 15.84 15.93 2.47
N ILE A 279 15.29 14.85 3.03
CA ILE A 279 14.12 14.15 2.47
C ILE A 279 13.01 14.21 3.50
N PHE A 280 11.84 14.68 3.08
CA PHE A 280 10.62 14.65 3.88
C PHE A 280 9.52 13.90 3.13
N ARG A 281 8.92 12.89 3.77
CA ARG A 281 7.87 12.04 3.21
C ARG A 281 6.68 11.95 4.17
N PRO A 282 5.73 12.87 4.13
CA PRO A 282 4.46 12.73 4.82
C PRO A 282 3.48 11.92 3.99
N ASN A 283 2.67 11.12 4.66
CA ASN A 283 1.50 10.47 4.08
C ASN A 283 0.35 10.49 5.07
N GLY A 284 -0.87 10.50 4.54
CA GLY A 284 -2.08 10.49 5.33
C GLY A 284 -3.20 9.74 4.63
N SER A 285 -4.06 9.11 5.43
CA SER A 285 -5.28 8.50 4.94
C SER A 285 -6.43 8.74 5.89
N TYR A 286 -7.62 8.85 5.33
CA TYR A 286 -8.87 8.87 6.05
C TYR A 286 -9.86 7.95 5.35
N SER A 287 -10.53 7.09 6.10
CA SER A 287 -11.60 6.27 5.57
C SER A 287 -12.80 6.28 6.50
N GLN A 288 -14.00 6.37 5.93
CA GLN A 288 -15.26 6.19 6.61
C GLN A 288 -16.00 5.04 5.96
N THR A 289 -16.52 4.14 6.79
CA THR A 289 -17.29 2.99 6.33
C THR A 289 -18.58 2.89 7.13
N GLU A 290 -19.68 2.80 6.43
CA GLU A 290 -20.99 2.46 6.99
C GLU A 290 -21.40 1.11 6.41
N SER A 291 -21.81 0.19 7.27
CA SER A 291 -22.25 -1.13 6.83
C SER A 291 -23.48 -1.57 7.60
N SER A 292 -24.37 -2.27 6.90
CA SER A 292 -25.53 -2.93 7.50
C SER A 292 -25.65 -4.35 6.93
N SER A 293 -26.11 -5.26 7.77
CA SER A 293 -26.43 -6.61 7.32
C SER A 293 -27.66 -7.15 8.02
N ARG A 294 -28.37 -8.02 7.31
CA ARG A 294 -29.46 -8.85 7.85
C ARG A 294 -29.23 -10.28 7.41
N SER A 295 -29.31 -11.20 8.32
CA SER A 295 -29.15 -12.62 8.03
C SER A 295 -30.23 -13.44 8.67
N TRP A 296 -30.61 -14.49 7.95
CA TRP A 296 -31.46 -15.56 8.44
C TRP A 296 -30.72 -16.89 8.21
N SER A 297 -30.83 -17.80 9.16
CA SER A 297 -30.28 -19.14 9.01
C SER A 297 -31.13 -20.16 9.75
N LYS A 298 -31.23 -21.35 9.18
CA LYS A 298 -31.93 -22.50 9.73
C LYS A 298 -31.07 -23.74 9.66
N THR A 299 -31.01 -24.50 10.73
CA THR A 299 -30.33 -25.80 10.80
C THR A 299 -31.34 -26.90 11.05
N GLU A 300 -31.26 -27.97 10.29
CA GLU A 300 -32.13 -29.16 10.39
C GLU A 300 -31.25 -30.39 10.63
N ASN A 301 -31.82 -31.38 11.34
CA ASN A 301 -31.19 -32.68 11.57
C ASN A 301 -31.40 -33.62 10.36
N ASN A 302 -30.92 -34.85 10.50
CA ASN A 302 -31.00 -35.89 9.44
C ASN A 302 -32.46 -36.21 9.02
N SER A 303 -33.45 -35.96 9.87
CA SER A 303 -34.89 -36.15 9.58
C SER A 303 -35.55 -34.88 9.03
N HIS A 304 -34.76 -33.85 8.66
CA HIS A 304 -35.22 -32.52 8.28
C HIS A 304 -36.09 -31.82 9.34
N SER A 305 -35.95 -32.20 10.61
CA SER A 305 -36.59 -31.50 11.70
C SER A 305 -35.72 -30.31 12.11
N PRO A 306 -36.32 -29.12 12.37
CA PRO A 306 -35.54 -27.93 12.73
C PRO A 306 -34.86 -28.11 14.09
N VAL A 307 -33.57 -27.80 14.13
CA VAL A 307 -32.73 -27.79 15.33
C VAL A 307 -32.68 -26.38 15.90
N ASN A 308 -32.37 -25.40 15.04
CA ASN A 308 -32.41 -23.99 15.39
C ASN A 308 -32.74 -23.11 14.19
N GLU A 309 -33.24 -21.93 14.49
CA GLU A 309 -33.47 -20.86 13.54
C GLU A 309 -32.93 -19.57 14.14
N LYS A 310 -32.18 -18.80 13.34
CA LYS A 310 -31.55 -17.56 13.77
C LYS A 310 -31.85 -16.43 12.82
N GLU A 311 -32.31 -15.32 13.36
CA GLU A 311 -32.35 -14.02 12.69
C GLU A 311 -31.34 -13.10 13.33
N ALA A 312 -30.60 -12.32 12.51
CA ALA A 312 -29.68 -11.33 13.02
C ALA A 312 -29.64 -10.11 12.12
N ALA A 313 -29.50 -8.95 12.74
CA ALA A 313 -29.28 -7.67 12.09
C ALA A 313 -28.08 -6.99 12.72
N SER A 314 -27.28 -6.32 11.91
CA SER A 314 -26.20 -5.49 12.41
C SER A 314 -26.02 -4.24 11.56
N SER A 315 -25.59 -3.16 12.23
CA SER A 315 -25.14 -1.94 11.55
C SER A 315 -23.88 -1.44 12.22
N SER A 316 -22.96 -0.90 11.44
CA SER A 316 -21.77 -0.27 11.99
C SER A 316 -21.37 0.96 11.19
N LYS A 317 -20.82 1.94 11.91
CA LYS A 317 -20.20 3.12 11.37
C LYS A 317 -18.79 3.20 11.93
N SER A 318 -17.80 3.27 11.05
CA SER A 318 -16.41 3.38 11.47
C SER A 318 -15.67 4.44 10.67
N HIS A 319 -14.74 5.10 11.32
CA HIS A 319 -13.78 5.95 10.66
C HIS A 319 -12.36 5.63 11.11
N ASN A 320 -11.42 5.74 10.19
CA ASN A 320 -10.02 5.53 10.44
C ASN A 320 -9.25 6.70 9.85
N ALA A 321 -8.42 7.32 10.64
CA ALA A 321 -7.51 8.39 10.23
C ALA A 321 -6.08 7.96 10.52
N SER A 322 -5.17 8.14 9.58
CA SER A 322 -3.75 7.94 9.84
C SER A 322 -2.93 9.07 9.24
N PHE A 323 -1.88 9.43 9.93
CA PHE A 323 -0.89 10.39 9.46
C PHE A 323 0.50 9.92 9.86
N ASN A 324 1.36 9.73 8.89
CA ASN A 324 2.73 9.30 9.10
C ASN A 324 3.69 10.24 8.39
N GLY A 325 4.91 10.30 8.86
CA GLY A 325 5.94 11.06 8.18
C GLY A 325 7.33 10.63 8.58
N SER A 326 8.25 10.78 7.64
CA SER A 326 9.67 10.62 7.88
C SER A 326 10.45 11.83 7.39
N LEU A 327 11.35 12.32 8.23
CA LEU A 327 12.30 13.37 7.89
C LEU A 327 13.70 12.76 8.02
N MET A 328 14.49 12.83 6.96
CA MET A 328 15.87 12.36 6.93
C MET A 328 16.78 13.47 6.42
N ALA A 329 17.85 13.72 7.13
CA ALA A 329 18.90 14.65 6.74
C ALA A 329 20.23 13.91 6.63
N PHE A 330 20.84 14.00 5.46
CA PHE A 330 22.11 13.36 5.13
C PHE A 330 23.15 14.43 4.86
N ARG A 331 24.33 14.29 5.46
CA ARG A 331 25.46 15.15 5.18
C ARG A 331 26.72 14.34 4.93
N ARG A 332 27.26 14.51 3.75
CA ARG A 332 28.58 13.96 3.38
C ARG A 332 29.67 14.86 3.96
N LEU A 333 30.54 14.29 4.80
CA LEU A 333 31.58 15.03 5.52
C LEU A 333 32.92 15.03 4.78
N ASN A 334 33.15 14.05 3.89
CA ASN A 334 34.30 13.99 3.00
C ASN A 334 33.99 13.18 1.73
N ASN A 335 34.95 13.13 0.82
CA ASN A 335 34.84 12.37 -0.43
C ASN A 335 35.24 10.88 -0.29
N LYS A 336 35.61 10.41 0.89
CA LYS A 336 36.04 9.03 1.16
C LYS A 336 34.93 8.17 1.76
N GLY A 337 33.71 8.72 1.92
CA GLY A 337 32.56 8.00 2.43
C GLY A 337 32.18 8.32 3.88
N ARG A 338 32.90 9.27 4.56
CA ARG A 338 32.48 9.76 5.87
C ARG A 338 31.16 10.51 5.74
N ASN A 339 30.14 10.09 6.48
CA ASN A 339 28.82 10.73 6.44
C ASN A 339 28.11 10.69 7.80
N LEU A 340 27.17 11.61 7.96
CA LEU A 340 26.25 11.67 9.08
C LEU A 340 24.84 11.67 8.53
N SER A 341 23.97 10.83 9.07
CA SER A 341 22.53 10.85 8.78
C SER A 341 21.74 10.99 10.08
N LEU A 342 20.72 11.84 10.03
CA LEU A 342 19.78 12.07 11.11
C LEU A 342 18.39 11.72 10.57
N GLY A 343 17.60 10.98 11.35
CA GLY A 343 16.25 10.58 11.01
C GLY A 343 15.26 10.93 12.12
N ALA A 344 14.07 11.35 11.73
CA ALA A 344 12.93 11.45 12.62
C ALA A 344 11.72 10.82 11.90
N ARG A 345 10.95 10.00 12.62
CA ARG A 345 9.70 9.43 12.14
C ARG A 345 8.61 9.76 13.14
N PHE A 346 7.41 9.96 12.65
CA PHE A 346 6.22 10.11 13.48
C PHE A 346 5.06 9.39 12.80
N GLY A 347 4.16 8.88 13.63
CA GLY A 347 2.95 8.22 13.19
C GLY A 347 1.82 8.46 14.17
N TYR A 348 0.65 8.73 13.64
CA TYR A 348 -0.60 8.82 14.34
C TYR A 348 -1.64 7.99 13.61
N SER A 349 -2.38 7.18 14.34
CA SER A 349 -3.51 6.43 13.80
C SER A 349 -4.63 6.45 14.82
N ASP A 350 -5.80 6.83 14.36
CA ASP A 350 -7.04 6.87 15.10
C ASP A 350 -8.09 6.02 14.38
N SER A 351 -8.79 5.18 15.12
CA SER A 351 -9.83 4.31 14.61
C SER A 351 -10.97 4.27 15.61
N GLU A 352 -12.14 4.74 15.18
CA GLU A 352 -13.37 4.66 15.95
C GLU A 352 -14.41 3.83 15.20
N SER A 353 -15.20 3.05 15.94
CA SER A 353 -16.24 2.23 15.34
C SER A 353 -17.39 2.03 16.33
N ASP A 354 -18.57 2.47 15.91
CA ASP A 354 -19.84 2.18 16.55
C ASP A 354 -20.50 1.01 15.85
N SER A 355 -20.96 0.02 16.60
CA SER A 355 -21.66 -1.13 16.03
C SER A 355 -22.86 -1.54 16.87
N TYR A 356 -23.94 -1.86 16.19
CA TYR A 356 -25.18 -2.40 16.75
C TYR A 356 -25.40 -3.78 16.20
N SER A 357 -25.77 -4.71 17.05
CA SER A 357 -26.08 -6.08 16.64
C SER A 357 -27.24 -6.62 17.44
N ASP A 358 -28.25 -7.12 16.75
CA ASP A 358 -29.40 -7.82 17.28
C ASP A 358 -29.43 -9.23 16.74
N SER A 359 -29.65 -10.23 17.59
CA SER A 359 -29.80 -11.60 17.15
C SER A 359 -30.77 -12.38 18.02
N LYS A 360 -31.72 -13.03 17.37
CA LYS A 360 -32.69 -13.94 17.99
C LYS A 360 -32.42 -15.35 17.44
N THR A 361 -32.21 -16.29 18.37
CA THR A 361 -32.01 -17.71 18.03
C THR A 361 -33.03 -18.53 18.78
N GLU A 362 -33.83 -19.28 18.06
CA GLU A 362 -34.78 -20.26 18.59
C GLU A 362 -34.18 -21.66 18.51
N PHE A 363 -34.15 -22.39 19.62
CA PHE A 363 -33.63 -23.74 19.74
C PHE A 363 -34.82 -24.69 19.96
N PHE A 364 -35.22 -25.39 18.91
CA PHE A 364 -36.42 -26.23 18.91
C PHE A 364 -36.29 -27.46 19.83
N GLU A 365 -35.09 -28.06 19.92
CA GLU A 365 -34.86 -29.23 20.79
C GLU A 365 -34.88 -28.87 22.29
N LYS A 366 -34.54 -27.62 22.64
CA LYS A 366 -34.45 -27.14 24.03
C LYS A 366 -35.65 -26.27 24.44
N ASP A 367 -36.57 -26.02 23.51
CA ASP A 367 -37.70 -25.09 23.69
C ASP A 367 -37.24 -23.76 24.35
N SER A 368 -36.18 -23.18 23.81
CA SER A 368 -35.55 -21.98 24.35
C SER A 368 -35.23 -20.95 23.28
N ILE A 369 -35.33 -19.68 23.66
CA ILE A 369 -35.01 -18.54 22.81
C ILE A 369 -33.84 -17.79 23.42
N SER A 370 -32.84 -17.48 22.62
CA SER A 370 -31.75 -16.56 22.97
C SER A 370 -31.95 -15.26 22.19
N ASP A 371 -32.12 -14.17 22.89
CA ASP A 371 -32.27 -12.83 22.31
C ASP A 371 -31.14 -11.94 22.83
N ILE A 372 -30.32 -11.41 21.94
CA ILE A 372 -29.10 -10.65 22.27
C ILE A 372 -29.10 -9.38 21.45
N SER A 373 -29.12 -8.25 22.14
CA SER A 373 -28.99 -6.90 21.57
C SER A 373 -27.77 -6.22 22.17
N ARG A 374 -26.85 -5.76 21.32
CA ARG A 374 -25.58 -5.13 21.75
C ARG A 374 -25.25 -3.88 20.97
N TYR A 375 -24.81 -2.87 21.72
CA TYR A 375 -24.05 -1.76 21.16
C TYR A 375 -22.60 -1.88 21.61
N THR A 376 -21.66 -1.65 20.69
CA THR A 376 -20.25 -1.67 20.98
C THR A 376 -19.59 -0.41 20.43
N ASP A 377 -18.97 0.36 21.32
CA ASP A 377 -18.11 1.50 20.99
C ASP A 377 -16.64 1.04 21.07
N ARG A 378 -15.93 1.15 19.96
CA ARG A 378 -14.50 0.82 19.86
C ARG A 378 -13.70 2.04 19.49
N ASN A 379 -12.64 2.28 20.23
CA ASN A 379 -11.66 3.33 19.96
C ASN A 379 -10.24 2.76 20.05
N SER A 380 -9.41 3.06 19.07
CA SER A 380 -7.99 2.74 19.07
C SER A 380 -7.17 3.93 18.60
N ASP A 381 -6.32 4.46 19.48
CA ASP A 381 -5.39 5.57 19.21
C ASP A 381 -3.95 5.03 19.31
N ILE A 382 -3.16 5.23 18.28
CA ILE A 382 -1.74 4.86 18.24
C ILE A 382 -0.92 6.09 17.91
N ARG A 383 0.04 6.39 18.77
CA ARG A 383 1.03 7.46 18.59
C ARG A 383 2.41 6.87 18.68
N ASN A 384 3.19 7.07 17.67
CA ASN A 384 4.57 6.61 17.64
C ASN A 384 5.48 7.69 17.07
N TRP A 385 6.68 7.78 17.61
CA TRP A 385 7.72 8.62 17.06
C TRP A 385 9.08 7.98 17.33
N SER A 386 10.04 8.24 16.45
CA SER A 386 11.42 7.83 16.65
C SER A 386 12.38 8.89 16.15
N VAL A 387 13.56 8.91 16.75
CA VAL A 387 14.70 9.70 16.30
C VAL A 387 15.90 8.79 16.16
N SER A 388 16.66 8.97 15.10
CA SER A 388 17.82 8.14 14.80
C SER A 388 19.00 8.99 14.34
N ALA A 389 20.21 8.53 14.66
CA ALA A 389 21.45 9.08 14.16
C ALA A 389 22.33 7.93 13.66
N SER A 390 22.97 8.10 12.52
CA SER A 390 23.95 7.16 12.02
C SER A 390 25.19 7.89 11.54
N TYR A 391 26.35 7.43 11.98
CA TYR A 391 27.66 7.94 11.58
C TYR A 391 28.45 6.84 10.89
N THR A 392 29.03 7.17 9.74
CA THR A 392 29.86 6.24 8.98
C THR A 392 31.26 6.81 8.82
N GLU A 393 32.26 6.02 9.22
CA GLU A 393 33.69 6.33 9.13
C GLU A 393 34.40 5.38 8.19
N PRO A 394 35.07 5.84 7.14
CA PRO A 394 35.97 5.00 6.35
C PRO A 394 37.22 4.64 7.16
N VAL A 395 37.39 3.35 7.48
CA VAL A 395 38.52 2.85 8.31
C VAL A 395 39.69 2.42 7.45
N PHE A 396 39.39 1.72 6.32
CA PHE A 396 40.36 1.27 5.34
C PHE A 396 39.79 1.45 3.92
N LYS A 397 40.58 1.13 2.90
CA LYS A 397 40.08 1.12 1.51
C LYS A 397 38.90 0.15 1.41
N ASN A 398 37.74 0.64 0.97
CA ASN A 398 36.51 -0.12 0.80
C ASN A 398 35.91 -0.70 2.11
N HIS A 399 36.36 -0.26 3.28
CA HIS A 399 35.82 -0.68 4.58
C HIS A 399 35.32 0.51 5.39
N PHE A 400 34.15 0.35 5.96
CA PHE A 400 33.43 1.39 6.67
C PHE A 400 32.97 0.88 8.03
N LEU A 401 33.24 1.64 9.09
CA LEU A 401 32.64 1.46 10.39
C LEU A 401 31.37 2.30 10.46
N GLN A 402 30.24 1.68 10.81
CA GLN A 402 28.97 2.36 10.98
C GLN A 402 28.51 2.24 12.44
N LEU A 403 28.17 3.39 13.02
CA LEU A 403 27.54 3.51 14.33
C LEU A 403 26.12 4.02 14.12
N ARG A 404 25.13 3.35 14.69
CA ARG A 404 23.72 3.75 14.62
C ARG A 404 23.12 3.75 16.01
N TYR A 405 22.33 4.76 16.28
CA TYR A 405 21.48 4.81 17.45
C TYR A 405 20.06 5.25 17.04
N GLU A 406 19.04 4.60 17.60
CA GLU A 406 17.65 4.96 17.42
C GLU A 406 16.93 4.86 18.76
N PHE A 407 16.13 5.88 19.08
CA PHE A 407 15.14 5.83 20.15
C PHE A 407 13.75 5.86 19.53
N ALA A 408 12.88 4.95 19.95
CA ALA A 408 11.50 4.88 19.51
C ALA A 408 10.56 4.80 20.70
N HIS A 409 9.50 5.61 20.66
CA HIS A 409 8.41 5.62 21.62
C HIS A 409 7.10 5.30 20.92
N ARG A 410 6.29 4.40 21.51
CA ARG A 410 4.95 4.06 21.03
C ARG A 410 3.98 4.04 22.20
N LYS A 411 2.89 4.77 22.07
CA LYS A 411 1.70 4.68 22.92
C LYS A 411 0.55 4.12 22.10
N GLN A 412 -0.17 3.16 22.66
CA GLN A 412 -1.36 2.57 22.05
C GLN A 412 -2.47 2.53 23.09
N LEU A 413 -3.60 3.15 22.78
CA LEU A 413 -4.87 2.97 23.47
C LEU A 413 -5.72 1.98 22.67
N SER A 414 -6.33 1.02 23.33
CA SER A 414 -7.35 0.15 22.78
C SER A 414 -8.53 0.09 23.76
N GLN A 415 -9.68 0.51 23.30
CA GLN A 415 -10.92 0.53 24.07
C GLN A 415 -12.01 -0.19 23.30
N SER A 416 -12.80 -1.00 24.00
CA SER A 416 -14.04 -1.59 23.51
C SER A 416 -15.03 -1.55 24.66
N LEU A 417 -16.03 -0.69 24.57
CA LEU A 417 -17.13 -0.59 25.54
C LEU A 417 -18.33 -1.29 24.95
N VAL A 418 -18.82 -2.31 25.66
CA VAL A 418 -19.97 -3.12 25.27
C VAL A 418 -21.14 -2.78 26.18
N TYR A 419 -22.24 -2.43 25.56
CA TYR A 419 -23.51 -2.19 26.24
C TYR A 419 -24.45 -3.33 25.84
N ASP A 420 -24.67 -4.23 26.78
CA ASP A 420 -25.57 -5.36 26.61
C ASP A 420 -26.93 -4.98 27.17
N SER A 421 -27.95 -4.92 26.35
CA SER A 421 -29.26 -4.53 26.77
C SER A 421 -30.35 -5.23 26.00
N ILE A 422 -31.26 -5.72 26.73
CA ILE A 422 -32.30 -6.63 26.30
C ILE A 422 -33.49 -5.91 25.65
N ASN A 423 -33.68 -4.61 25.76
CA ASN A 423 -34.95 -3.98 25.34
C ASN A 423 -34.75 -2.56 24.79
N TYR A 424 -34.02 -2.48 23.66
CA TYR A 424 -33.75 -1.15 23.25
C TYR A 424 -33.89 -0.79 21.78
N TYR A 425 -34.64 0.19 21.49
CA TYR A 425 -34.57 1.14 20.40
C TYR A 425 -35.37 2.41 20.81
N PRO A 426 -34.82 3.65 20.77
CA PRO A 426 -33.64 4.21 20.20
C PRO A 426 -32.57 4.73 21.22
N TYR A 427 -31.37 4.65 20.88
CA TYR A 427 -30.05 5.20 21.12
C TYR A 427 -29.63 5.98 22.39
N PRO A 428 -30.23 7.04 22.87
CA PRO A 428 -29.60 7.86 23.92
C PRO A 428 -29.60 7.23 25.32
N GLU A 429 -30.51 6.30 25.61
CA GLU A 429 -30.71 5.76 26.94
C GLU A 429 -29.72 4.70 27.39
N TYR A 430 -28.93 4.12 26.47
CA TYR A 430 -27.89 3.15 26.81
C TYR A 430 -26.73 3.77 27.58
N ILE A 431 -26.33 4.96 27.14
CA ILE A 431 -25.20 5.68 27.73
C ILE A 431 -25.45 5.96 29.21
N GLU A 432 -26.71 6.11 29.62
CA GLU A 432 -27.10 6.33 31.03
C GLU A 432 -27.00 5.09 31.91
N ARG A 433 -27.04 3.87 31.33
CA ARG A 433 -26.99 2.60 32.12
C ARG A 433 -25.57 2.07 32.36
N GLY A 434 -24.58 2.64 31.69
CA GLY A 434 -23.19 2.19 31.76
C GLY A 434 -22.91 0.92 30.93
N TYR A 435 -21.66 0.72 30.62
CA TYR A 435 -21.17 -0.44 29.86
C TYR A 435 -21.07 -1.68 30.74
N ASP A 436 -21.16 -2.87 30.15
CA ASP A 436 -20.89 -4.16 30.79
C ASP A 436 -19.39 -4.30 31.05
N ASN A 437 -18.99 -4.39 32.30
CA ASN A 437 -17.57 -4.43 32.71
C ASN A 437 -16.90 -5.76 32.39
N GLU A 438 -17.65 -6.86 32.28
CA GLU A 438 -17.09 -8.18 31.91
C GLU A 438 -16.82 -8.29 30.41
N LEU A 439 -17.61 -7.63 29.59
CA LEU A 439 -17.50 -7.62 28.13
C LEU A 439 -16.65 -6.45 27.61
N SER A 440 -16.43 -5.44 28.44
CA SER A 440 -15.70 -4.23 28.07
C SER A 440 -14.23 -4.31 28.43
N THR A 441 -13.40 -3.60 27.68
CA THR A 441 -11.96 -3.51 27.97
C THR A 441 -11.41 -2.16 27.56
N ARG A 442 -10.46 -1.66 28.36
CA ARG A 442 -9.63 -0.50 28.00
C ARG A 442 -8.21 -0.72 28.46
N VAL A 443 -7.30 -0.73 27.49
CA VAL A 443 -5.88 -1.01 27.73
C VAL A 443 -5.04 0.10 27.09
N GLU A 444 -4.08 0.63 27.83
CA GLU A 444 -3.04 1.52 27.36
C GLU A 444 -1.69 0.81 27.42
N ASN A 445 -1.01 0.73 26.29
CA ASN A 445 0.31 0.14 26.17
C ASN A 445 1.33 1.24 25.82
N PHE A 446 2.48 1.19 26.50
CA PHE A 446 3.62 2.07 26.28
C PHE A 446 4.83 1.21 25.98
N TYR A 447 5.58 1.60 24.96
CA TYR A 447 6.81 0.93 24.56
C TYR A 447 7.90 1.97 24.33
N ASP A 448 9.03 1.78 25.00
CA ASP A 448 10.25 2.55 24.78
C ASP A 448 11.34 1.59 24.31
N THR A 449 11.93 1.88 23.17
CA THR A 449 12.95 1.03 22.56
C THR A 449 14.17 1.87 22.21
N HIS A 450 15.33 1.43 22.70
CA HIS A 450 16.62 1.96 22.30
C HIS A 450 17.31 0.92 21.43
N THR A 451 17.86 1.32 20.31
CA THR A 451 18.64 0.44 19.44
C THR A 451 19.99 1.07 19.20
N ALA A 452 21.05 0.38 19.57
CA ALA A 452 22.42 0.80 19.31
C ALA A 452 23.12 -0.29 18.51
N ASP A 453 23.60 0.05 17.31
CA ASP A 453 24.25 -0.89 16.38
C ASP A 453 25.65 -0.41 16.06
N VAL A 454 26.58 -1.35 16.03
CA VAL A 454 27.94 -1.16 15.52
C VAL A 454 28.18 -2.20 14.44
N SER A 455 28.57 -1.78 13.24
CA SER A 455 28.87 -2.70 12.15
C SER A 455 30.05 -2.26 11.31
N VAL A 456 30.76 -3.25 10.77
CA VAL A 456 31.82 -3.06 9.79
C VAL A 456 31.34 -3.58 8.46
N ARG A 457 31.44 -2.76 7.41
CA ARG A 457 31.04 -3.11 6.05
C ARG A 457 32.24 -3.10 5.11
N GLY A 458 32.37 -4.13 4.26
CA GLY A 458 33.29 -4.17 3.16
C GLY A 458 32.53 -4.09 1.84
N ILE A 459 32.89 -3.13 0.97
CA ILE A 459 32.24 -2.94 -0.34
C ILE A 459 33.30 -3.09 -1.42
N HIS A 460 33.22 -4.17 -2.20
CA HIS A 460 34.13 -4.50 -3.28
C HIS A 460 33.34 -4.66 -4.58
N PRO A 461 33.97 -4.55 -5.76
CA PRO A 461 33.28 -4.60 -7.05
C PRO A 461 32.42 -5.85 -7.31
N LYS A 462 32.74 -6.96 -6.66
CA LYS A 462 32.06 -8.26 -6.85
C LYS A 462 31.44 -8.83 -5.57
N MET A 463 31.68 -8.20 -4.44
CA MET A 463 31.14 -8.70 -3.16
C MET A 463 30.95 -7.58 -2.17
N MET A 464 29.93 -7.72 -1.35
CA MET A 464 29.68 -6.87 -0.20
C MET A 464 29.47 -7.76 1.03
N TYR A 465 30.00 -7.34 2.17
CA TYR A 465 29.71 -7.96 3.44
C TYR A 465 29.52 -6.93 4.55
N SER A 466 28.76 -7.30 5.54
CA SER A 466 28.57 -6.54 6.77
C SER A 466 28.57 -7.48 7.96
N VAL A 467 29.33 -7.12 8.98
CA VAL A 467 29.35 -7.84 10.26
C VAL A 467 29.10 -6.81 11.35
N GLY A 468 28.15 -7.09 12.20
CA GLY A 468 27.76 -6.13 13.25
C GLY A 468 27.14 -6.78 14.46
N VAL A 469 26.95 -6.00 15.48
CA VAL A 469 26.21 -6.34 16.69
C VAL A 469 25.32 -5.17 17.08
N GLY A 470 24.07 -5.48 17.37
CA GLY A 470 23.07 -4.55 17.90
C GLY A 470 22.69 -4.92 19.31
N VAL A 471 22.36 -3.92 20.09
CA VAL A 471 21.79 -4.04 21.43
C VAL A 471 20.51 -3.26 21.48
N THR A 472 19.43 -3.92 21.91
CA THR A 472 18.10 -3.32 21.95
C THR A 472 17.47 -3.48 23.33
N PRO A 473 17.76 -2.54 24.28
CA PRO A 473 16.96 -2.41 25.49
C PRO A 473 15.55 -1.94 25.14
N GLN A 474 14.56 -2.64 25.67
CA GLN A 474 13.14 -2.32 25.48
C GLN A 474 12.43 -2.34 26.80
N SER A 475 11.64 -1.32 27.09
CA SER A 475 10.66 -1.33 28.17
C SER A 475 9.24 -1.38 27.63
N SER A 476 8.36 -2.08 28.33
CA SER A 476 6.94 -2.14 28.01
C SER A 476 6.11 -2.06 29.28
N LEU A 477 5.08 -1.22 29.23
CA LEU A 477 4.12 -1.05 30.32
C LEU A 477 2.70 -1.15 29.76
N SER A 478 1.90 -2.05 30.36
CA SER A 478 0.49 -2.20 30.01
C SER A 478 -0.38 -1.81 31.22
N LYS A 479 -1.34 -0.92 30.99
CA LYS A 479 -2.30 -0.45 31.99
C LYS A 479 -3.71 -0.80 31.54
N THR A 480 -4.38 -1.68 32.27
CA THR A 480 -5.80 -2.02 32.05
C THR A 480 -6.65 -1.21 33.01
N THR A 481 -7.55 -0.38 32.48
CA THR A 481 -8.40 0.51 33.27
C THR A 481 -9.87 0.07 33.30
N ILE A 482 -10.31 -0.76 32.36
CA ILE A 482 -11.65 -1.34 32.27
C ILE A 482 -11.51 -2.82 31.91
N GLY A 483 -12.39 -3.66 32.45
CA GLY A 483 -12.48 -5.08 32.16
C GLY A 483 -12.19 -6.00 33.36
N PRO A 484 -12.36 -7.32 33.22
CA PRO A 484 -12.22 -8.29 34.30
C PRO A 484 -10.79 -8.32 34.90
N ASN A 485 -9.81 -7.82 34.20
CA ASN A 485 -8.41 -7.78 34.62
C ASN A 485 -7.91 -6.38 35.03
N TYR A 486 -8.81 -5.41 35.25
CA TYR A 486 -8.39 -4.01 35.49
C TYR A 486 -7.52 -3.83 36.75
N LYS A 487 -7.60 -4.71 37.74
CA LYS A 487 -6.79 -4.70 38.96
C LYS A 487 -5.42 -5.40 38.83
N LYS A 488 -5.17 -6.04 37.69
CA LYS A 488 -3.92 -6.75 37.39
C LYS A 488 -3.04 -5.92 36.46
N ASN A 489 -2.64 -4.70 36.89
CA ASN A 489 -1.60 -3.99 36.16
C ASN A 489 -0.34 -4.84 36.17
N LEU A 490 0.13 -5.22 35.00
CA LEU A 490 1.38 -5.93 34.87
C LEU A 490 2.52 -4.95 35.20
N PRO A 491 3.55 -5.41 35.95
CA PRO A 491 4.73 -4.60 36.18
C PRO A 491 5.39 -4.25 34.83
N GLU A 492 6.09 -3.13 34.80
CA GLU A 492 6.91 -2.77 33.66
C GLU A 492 7.90 -3.90 33.34
N GLN A 493 7.92 -4.33 32.09
CA GLN A 493 8.82 -5.37 31.62
C GLN A 493 9.99 -4.74 30.88
N ASN A 494 11.18 -5.08 31.33
CA ASN A 494 12.42 -4.64 30.71
C ASN A 494 13.14 -5.84 30.09
N VAL A 495 13.45 -5.75 28.79
CA VAL A 495 14.12 -6.80 28.03
C VAL A 495 15.34 -6.22 27.35
N LEU A 496 16.45 -6.95 27.40
CA LEU A 496 17.67 -6.61 26.69
C LEU A 496 17.92 -7.67 25.62
N ASN A 497 17.82 -7.26 24.35
CA ASN A 497 18.10 -8.14 23.22
C ASN A 497 19.46 -7.84 22.59
N TRP A 498 20.18 -8.89 22.22
CA TRP A 498 21.41 -8.83 21.46
C TRP A 498 21.16 -9.39 20.07
N ALA A 499 21.57 -8.67 19.05
CA ALA A 499 21.35 -9.03 17.65
C ALA A 499 22.67 -9.01 16.87
N PRO A 500 23.45 -10.10 16.87
CA PRO A 500 24.56 -10.22 15.93
C PRO A 500 24.01 -10.33 14.51
N SER A 501 24.63 -9.61 13.58
CA SER A 501 24.23 -9.61 12.17
C SER A 501 25.41 -9.88 11.27
N VAL A 502 25.21 -10.74 10.29
CA VAL A 502 26.17 -11.01 9.22
C VAL A 502 25.40 -11.00 7.90
N MET A 503 25.88 -10.19 6.98
CA MET A 503 25.35 -10.16 5.61
C MET A 503 26.51 -10.35 4.64
N PHE A 504 26.29 -11.20 3.64
CA PHE A 504 27.20 -11.42 2.53
C PHE A 504 26.42 -11.43 1.23
N ARG A 505 26.87 -10.63 0.25
CA ARG A 505 26.31 -10.62 -1.10
C ARG A 505 27.44 -10.74 -2.11
N TYR A 506 27.31 -11.67 -3.04
CA TYR A 506 28.14 -11.77 -4.22
C TYR A 506 27.36 -11.23 -5.42
N MET A 507 28.00 -10.34 -6.22
CA MET A 507 27.39 -9.66 -7.36
C MET A 507 27.97 -10.16 -8.69
#